data_ecffa9ae1568333bd2ab588c49771a4f
#
_entry.id   ecffa9ae1568333bd2ab588c49771a4f
#
_cell.length_a   1.000
_cell.length_b   1.000
_cell.length_c   1.000
_cell.angle_alpha   90.00
_cell.angle_beta   90.00
_cell.angle_gamma   90.00
#
_symmetry.space_group_name_H-M   'P 1'
#
loop_
_entity.id
_entity.type
_entity.pdbx_description
1 polymer ?
#
loop_
_entity_poly.entity_id
_entity_poly.type
_entity_poly.pdbx_seq_one_letter_code
_entity_poly.pdbx_strand_id
1 'polypeptide(L)' 'TGSNMVAKKLCLFAVIILLFNLIVDMAQAWLDPRLRDA' A
#
# COMPACT_ATOMS: atom_id res chain seq x y z
N THR A 1 5.77 25.00 -10.53
CA THR A 1 5.01 24.92 -10.60
C THR A 1 3.91 24.00 -10.26
N GLY A 2 2.81 24.25 -10.90
CA GLY A 2 1.64 23.45 -10.63
C GLY A 2 1.83 22.01 -10.96
N SER A 3 2.56 21.70 -11.99
CA SER A 3 2.80 20.32 -12.38
C SER A 3 3.47 19.54 -11.29
N ASN A 4 4.40 20.17 -10.61
CA ASN A 4 5.14 19.51 -9.58
C ASN A 4 4.23 19.12 -8.42
N MET A 5 3.29 19.95 -8.10
CA MET A 5 2.39 19.66 -7.01
C MET A 5 1.53 18.45 -7.30
N VAL A 6 1.04 18.38 -8.52
CA VAL A 6 0.19 17.25 -8.91
C VAL A 6 0.99 15.97 -8.87
N ALA A 7 2.19 16.01 -9.42
CA ALA A 7 3.04 14.82 -9.44
C ALA A 7 3.36 14.37 -8.02
N LYS A 8 3.61 15.32 -7.16
CA LYS A 8 3.92 15.00 -5.78
C LYS A 8 2.74 14.33 -5.10
N LYS A 9 1.57 14.85 -5.32
CA LYS A 9 0.38 14.29 -4.73
C LYS A 9 0.16 12.87 -5.20
N LEU A 10 0.34 12.66 -6.49
CA LEU A 10 0.17 11.32 -7.03
C LEU A 10 1.16 10.36 -6.43
N CYS A 11 2.38 10.80 -6.28
CA CYS A 11 3.41 9.96 -5.70
C CYS A 11 3.07 9.59 -4.27
N LEU A 12 2.63 10.57 -3.51
CA LEU A 12 2.24 10.34 -2.12
C LEU A 12 1.10 9.35 -2.05
N PHE A 13 0.14 9.52 -2.92
CA PHE A 13 -1.00 8.62 -2.93
C PHE A 13 -0.55 7.19 -3.21
N ALA A 14 0.32 7.02 -4.18
CA ALA A 14 0.80 5.69 -4.52
C ALA A 14 1.54 5.07 -3.34
N VAL A 15 2.35 5.86 -2.67
CA VAL A 15 3.11 5.36 -1.53
C VAL A 15 2.16 4.90 -0.43
N ILE A 16 1.14 5.68 -0.18
CA ILE A 16 0.18 5.34 0.86
C ILE A 16 -0.51 4.02 0.54
N ILE A 17 -0.92 3.87 -0.71
CA ILE A 17 -1.58 2.64 -1.13
C ILE A 17 -0.64 1.46 -0.97
N LEU A 18 0.60 1.63 -1.38
CA LEU A 18 1.58 0.56 -1.26
C LEU A 18 1.79 0.17 0.19
N LEU A 19 1.91 1.17 1.04
CA LEU A 19 2.09 0.90 2.46
C LEU A 19 0.89 0.18 3.04
N PHE A 20 -0.28 0.63 2.65
CA PHE A 20 -1.49 0.00 3.14
C PHE A 20 -1.55 -1.46 2.72
N ASN A 21 -1.22 -1.72 1.49
CA ASN A 21 -1.19 -3.09 0.99
C ASN A 21 -0.23 -3.94 1.78
N LEU A 22 0.94 -3.37 2.05
CA LEU A 22 1.95 -4.10 2.79
C LEU A 22 1.45 -4.44 4.19
N ILE A 23 0.85 -3.47 4.84
CA ILE A 23 0.36 -3.68 6.20
C ILE A 23 -0.71 -4.78 6.20
N VAL A 24 -1.62 -4.73 5.24
CA VAL A 24 -2.67 -5.72 5.16
C VAL A 24 -2.07 -7.10 4.92
N ASP A 25 -1.09 -7.17 4.03
CA ASP A 25 -0.43 -8.43 3.74
C ASP A 25 0.21 -9.01 4.99
N MET A 26 0.91 -8.17 5.72
CA MET A 26 1.57 -8.62 6.94
C MET A 26 0.55 -9.05 7.97
N ALA A 27 -0.51 -8.29 8.10
CA ALA A 27 -1.55 -8.61 9.08
C ALA A 27 -2.15 -9.96 8.76
N GLN A 28 -2.43 -10.20 7.50
CA GLN A 28 -3.02 -11.46 7.10
C GLN A 28 -2.06 -12.62 7.39
N ALA A 29 -0.82 -12.46 7.05
CA ALA A 29 0.17 -13.50 7.29
C ALA A 29 0.33 -13.74 8.78
N TRP A 30 0.16 -12.70 9.55
CA TRP A 30 0.30 -12.84 10.98
C TRP A 30 -0.90 -13.53 11.60
N LEU A 31 -2.08 -13.18 11.10
CA LEU A 31 -3.29 -13.74 11.67
C LEU A 31 -3.51 -15.17 11.22
N ASP A 32 -3.52 -15.39 9.94
CA ASP A 32 -3.81 -16.71 9.44
C ASP A 32 -3.23 -16.90 8.07
N PRO A 33 -2.01 -17.34 7.97
CA PRO A 33 -1.40 -17.57 6.67
C PRO A 33 -1.98 -18.75 5.93
N ARG A 34 -2.77 -19.55 6.57
CA ARG A 34 -3.36 -20.70 5.94
C ARG A 34 -4.30 -20.34 4.83
N LEU A 35 -4.98 -19.26 4.96
CA LEU A 35 -5.92 -18.84 3.96
C LEU A 35 -5.29 -18.71 2.60
N ARG A 36 -4.02 -18.40 2.56
CA ARG A 36 -3.36 -18.23 1.32
C ARG A 36 -3.08 -19.51 0.61
N ASP A 37 -3.01 -20.53 1.32
CA ASP A 37 -2.65 -21.80 0.78
C ASP A 37 -3.62 -22.32 -0.23
N ALA A 38 -4.77 -21.86 -0.26
CA ALA A 38 -5.71 -22.31 -1.24
C ALA A 38 -5.19 -22.11 -2.67
#